data_5cf5ca720e9ac6837efc23531163f128
#
_entry.id   5cf5ca720e9ac6837efc23531163f128
#
_cell.length_a   1.000
_cell.length_b   1.000
_cell.length_c   1.000
_cell.angle_alpha   90.00
_cell.angle_beta   90.00
_cell.angle_gamma   90.00
#
_symmetry.space_group_name_H-M   'P 1'
#
loop_
_entity.id
_entity.type
_entity.pdbx_description
1 polymer ?
#
loop_
_entity_poly.entity_id
_entity_poly.type
_entity_poly.pdbx_seq_one_letter_code
_entity_poly.pdbx_strand_id
1 'polypeptide(L)'
;PLGYYVKWKVLNALDFGLPQKRERVIIVGFLDKSMSDEFSFDFPKIPYSLENILQNDNELDKTLFASERIRNKRAESVKGKTIFYPSVWHENKSGNISVLDHACALRTGASYNYLLINGVRRPSSRELLRFQGFPDTYKIVVSYQEIRRQTGNSVAVPMIRAVAKKISEIIEKKEVLNGQTKTERFKETEIA
;
A
#
# COMPACT_ATOMS: atom_id res chain seq x y z
N PRO A 1 9.23 24.32 -19.83
CA PRO A 1 8.13 23.96 -18.91
C PRO A 1 7.01 23.30 -19.71
N LEU A 2 6.45 22.18 -19.19
CA LEU A 2 5.38 21.44 -19.87
C LEU A 2 3.96 22.01 -19.55
N GLY A 3 3.88 23.13 -18.81
CA GLY A 3 2.62 23.79 -18.47
C GLY A 3 1.78 23.12 -17.36
N TYR A 4 2.32 22.14 -16.64
CA TYR A 4 1.62 21.52 -15.53
C TYR A 4 1.77 22.30 -14.22
N TYR A 5 0.66 22.45 -13.49
CA TYR A 5 0.64 22.85 -12.09
C TYR A 5 0.77 21.58 -11.23
N VAL A 6 1.89 21.45 -10.51
CA VAL A 6 2.30 20.20 -9.87
C VAL A 6 2.22 20.32 -8.35
N LYS A 7 1.62 19.31 -7.71
CA LYS A 7 1.66 19.09 -6.26
C LYS A 7 2.26 17.73 -5.97
N TRP A 8 2.95 17.60 -4.84
CA TRP A 8 3.50 16.32 -4.42
C TRP A 8 3.49 16.17 -2.90
N LYS A 9 3.40 14.94 -2.44
CA LYS A 9 3.48 14.57 -1.02
C LYS A 9 4.05 13.17 -0.87
N VAL A 10 4.77 12.93 0.22
CA VAL A 10 5.11 11.55 0.64
C VAL A 10 3.90 10.99 1.39
N LEU A 11 3.35 9.88 0.89
CA LEU A 11 2.27 9.15 1.52
C LEU A 11 2.77 7.82 2.06
N ASN A 12 2.22 7.37 3.21
CA ASN A 12 2.56 6.10 3.82
C ASN A 12 1.34 5.16 3.78
N ALA A 13 1.55 3.91 3.35
CA ALA A 13 0.49 2.91 3.25
C ALA A 13 -0.19 2.61 4.61
N LEU A 14 0.51 2.82 5.73
CA LEU A 14 -0.07 2.72 7.08
C LEU A 14 -1.26 3.66 7.28
N ASP A 15 -1.22 4.85 6.68
CA ASP A 15 -2.31 5.83 6.81
C ASP A 15 -3.56 5.45 5.98
N PHE A 16 -3.45 4.41 5.13
CA PHE A 16 -4.51 3.93 4.23
C PHE A 16 -5.01 2.51 4.58
N GLY A 17 -4.92 2.12 5.84
CA GLY A 17 -5.46 0.86 6.35
C GLY A 17 -4.63 -0.38 6.04
N LEU A 18 -3.38 -0.24 5.60
CA LEU A 18 -2.49 -1.36 5.35
C LEU A 18 -1.42 -1.49 6.43
N PRO A 19 -1.22 -2.65 7.04
CA PRO A 19 -0.16 -2.87 8.02
C PRO A 19 1.21 -3.01 7.33
N GLN A 20 1.59 -1.99 6.55
CA GLN A 20 2.88 -1.93 5.84
C GLN A 20 3.42 -0.49 5.87
N LYS A 21 4.59 -0.30 6.47
CA LYS A 21 5.32 0.96 6.37
C LYS A 21 5.94 1.08 4.98
N ARG A 22 5.21 1.71 4.06
CA ARG A 22 5.61 1.93 2.68
C ARG A 22 5.37 3.38 2.30
N GLU A 23 6.42 4.17 2.31
CA GLU A 23 6.41 5.57 1.94
C GLU A 23 6.70 5.72 0.45
N ARG A 24 5.91 6.53 -0.25
CA ARG A 24 6.09 6.85 -1.66
C ARG A 24 5.81 8.32 -1.92
N VAL A 25 6.65 8.93 -2.73
CA VAL A 25 6.38 10.25 -3.29
C VAL A 25 5.29 10.07 -4.33
N ILE A 26 4.18 10.78 -4.14
CA ILE A 26 3.09 10.87 -5.12
C ILE A 26 3.12 12.27 -5.70
N ILE A 27 3.14 12.34 -7.02
CA ILE A 27 3.18 13.59 -7.78
C ILE A 27 1.90 13.64 -8.61
N VAL A 28 1.14 14.73 -8.49
CA VAL A 28 -0.07 14.99 -9.26
C VAL A 28 0.10 16.31 -10.00
N GLY A 29 -0.20 16.32 -11.30
CA GLY A 29 -0.10 17.49 -12.15
C GLY A 29 -1.37 17.71 -12.94
N PHE A 30 -1.86 18.96 -12.98
CA PHE A 30 -2.98 19.41 -13.78
C PHE A 30 -2.52 20.45 -14.78
N LEU A 31 -3.09 20.44 -16.00
CA LEU A 31 -2.91 21.52 -16.97
C LEU A 31 -3.72 22.76 -16.58
N ASP A 32 -4.81 22.55 -15.87
CA ASP A 32 -5.69 23.60 -15.38
C ASP A 32 -5.33 24.00 -13.94
N LYS A 33 -5.02 25.30 -13.77
CA LYS A 33 -4.66 25.86 -12.47
C LYS A 33 -5.76 25.70 -11.43
N SER A 34 -7.03 25.90 -11.81
CA SER A 34 -8.16 25.83 -10.87
C SER A 34 -8.32 24.41 -10.30
N MET A 35 -8.13 23.37 -11.13
CA MET A 35 -8.13 21.97 -10.68
C MET A 35 -6.96 21.67 -9.74
N SER A 36 -5.79 22.22 -10.04
CA SER A 36 -4.64 22.09 -9.16
C SER A 36 -4.88 22.77 -7.82
N ASP A 37 -5.46 23.97 -7.80
CA ASP A 37 -5.74 24.71 -6.57
C ASP A 37 -6.74 23.97 -5.67
N GLU A 38 -7.74 23.28 -6.24
CA GLU A 38 -8.74 22.47 -5.53
C GLU A 38 -8.15 21.15 -4.99
N PHE A 39 -7.14 20.58 -5.63
CA PHE A 39 -6.54 19.31 -5.19
C PHE A 39 -5.71 19.50 -3.92
N SER A 40 -5.89 18.62 -2.94
CA SER A 40 -5.03 18.50 -1.76
C SER A 40 -4.71 17.02 -1.45
N PHE A 41 -3.59 16.78 -0.77
CA PHE A 41 -3.21 15.45 -0.26
C PHE A 41 -3.73 15.20 1.15
N ASP A 42 -4.86 15.80 1.52
CA ASP A 42 -5.48 15.58 2.83
C ASP A 42 -6.41 14.38 2.74
N PHE A 43 -5.99 13.28 3.36
CA PHE A 43 -6.72 12.04 3.45
C PHE A 43 -6.94 11.68 4.92
N PRO A 44 -8.13 11.19 5.29
CA PRO A 44 -8.35 10.66 6.63
C PRO A 44 -7.49 9.42 6.85
N LYS A 45 -6.91 9.29 8.02
CA LYS A 45 -6.16 8.09 8.39
C LYS A 45 -7.12 6.94 8.65
N ILE A 46 -6.85 5.81 8.02
CA ILE A 46 -7.60 4.57 8.18
C ILE A 46 -6.77 3.64 9.07
N PRO A 47 -7.31 3.18 10.21
CA PRO A 47 -6.59 2.23 11.05
C PRO A 47 -6.34 0.91 10.32
N TYR A 48 -5.21 0.28 10.61
CA TYR A 48 -4.86 -1.02 10.05
C TYR A 48 -4.90 -2.11 11.13
N SER A 49 -5.06 -3.36 10.70
CA SER A 49 -4.85 -4.54 11.53
C SER A 49 -4.02 -5.56 10.78
N LEU A 50 -3.01 -6.13 11.45
CA LEU A 50 -2.22 -7.21 10.90
C LEU A 50 -3.05 -8.51 10.80
N GLU A 51 -4.00 -8.72 11.70
CA GLU A 51 -4.88 -9.89 11.72
C GLU A 51 -5.66 -10.04 10.41
N ASN A 52 -6.13 -8.93 9.83
CA ASN A 52 -6.90 -8.93 8.57
C ASN A 52 -6.05 -9.37 7.36
N ILE A 53 -4.73 -9.40 7.49
CA ILE A 53 -3.81 -9.80 6.42
C ILE A 53 -3.52 -11.30 6.48
N LEU A 54 -3.44 -11.86 7.70
CA LEU A 54 -2.90 -13.20 7.92
C LEU A 54 -3.91 -14.30 7.57
N GLN A 55 -3.38 -15.40 7.06
CA GLN A 55 -4.08 -16.66 6.87
C GLN A 55 -3.83 -17.60 8.07
N ASN A 56 -4.70 -18.58 8.22
CA ASN A 56 -4.50 -19.62 9.24
C ASN A 56 -3.26 -20.46 8.90
N ASP A 57 -2.35 -20.58 9.84
CA ASP A 57 -1.09 -21.31 9.67
C ASP A 57 -1.30 -22.79 9.27
N ASN A 58 -2.41 -23.41 9.70
CA ASN A 58 -2.75 -24.80 9.38
C ASN A 58 -3.10 -25.02 7.89
N GLU A 59 -3.45 -23.95 7.17
CA GLU A 59 -3.82 -23.97 5.75
C GLU A 59 -2.63 -23.65 4.83
N LEU A 60 -1.47 -23.34 5.41
CA LEU A 60 -0.31 -22.88 4.67
C LEU A 60 0.65 -24.00 4.32
N ASP A 61 1.30 -23.84 3.16
CA ASP A 61 2.37 -24.73 2.74
C ASP A 61 3.53 -24.70 3.75
N LYS A 62 3.95 -25.89 4.17
CA LYS A 62 5.04 -26.08 5.14
C LYS A 62 6.37 -25.46 4.66
N THR A 63 6.56 -25.30 3.37
CA THR A 63 7.75 -24.65 2.80
C THR A 63 7.87 -23.17 3.17
N LEU A 64 6.78 -22.54 3.61
CA LEU A 64 6.80 -21.16 4.10
C LEU A 64 7.44 -21.04 5.49
N PHE A 65 7.46 -22.12 6.26
CA PHE A 65 8.01 -22.11 7.62
C PHE A 65 9.53 -22.07 7.58
N ALA A 66 10.11 -21.18 8.37
CA ALA A 66 11.55 -21.10 8.52
C ALA A 66 12.09 -22.34 9.22
N SER A 67 13.32 -22.74 8.87
CA SER A 67 13.99 -23.87 9.54
C SER A 67 14.14 -23.59 11.04
N GLU A 68 14.20 -24.64 11.83
CA GLU A 68 14.39 -24.55 13.29
C GLU A 68 15.61 -23.68 13.64
N ARG A 69 16.72 -23.86 12.94
CA ARG A 69 17.94 -23.06 13.12
C ARG A 69 17.66 -21.54 12.96
N ILE A 70 16.85 -21.16 11.95
CA ILE A 70 16.51 -19.75 11.73
C ILE A 70 15.59 -19.25 12.83
N ARG A 71 14.58 -20.02 13.22
CA ARG A 71 13.65 -19.67 14.28
C ARG A 71 14.35 -19.47 15.61
N ASN A 72 15.24 -20.42 16.00
CA ASN A 72 16.00 -20.34 17.23
C ASN A 72 16.94 -19.13 17.25
N LYS A 73 17.66 -18.87 16.14
CA LYS A 73 18.51 -17.67 16.01
C LYS A 73 17.70 -16.38 16.19
N ARG A 74 16.49 -16.32 15.64
CA ARG A 74 15.64 -15.13 15.75
C ARG A 74 15.07 -14.97 17.15
N ALA A 75 14.62 -16.05 17.77
CA ALA A 75 14.17 -16.06 19.17
C ALA A 75 15.26 -15.56 20.11
N GLU A 76 16.51 -15.99 19.91
CA GLU A 76 17.66 -15.50 20.67
C GLU A 76 17.88 -14.00 20.46
N SER A 77 17.78 -13.52 19.22
CA SER A 77 17.99 -12.10 18.87
C SER A 77 16.93 -11.14 19.43
N VAL A 78 15.80 -11.65 19.89
CA VAL A 78 14.73 -10.85 20.49
C VAL A 78 14.60 -11.06 22.01
N LYS A 79 15.50 -11.80 22.65
CA LYS A 79 15.52 -11.90 24.11
C LYS A 79 15.56 -10.52 24.74
N GLY A 80 14.70 -10.31 25.73
CA GLY A 80 14.56 -9.02 26.41
C GLY A 80 13.72 -7.98 25.66
N LYS A 81 13.21 -8.27 24.45
CA LYS A 81 12.24 -7.40 23.75
C LYS A 81 10.81 -7.82 24.07
N THR A 82 9.89 -6.85 24.03
CA THR A 82 8.47 -7.15 24.09
C THR A 82 8.03 -7.90 22.84
N ILE A 83 7.46 -9.09 23.03
CA ILE A 83 6.89 -9.92 21.97
C ILE A 83 5.38 -9.90 22.11
N PHE A 84 4.68 -9.74 21.02
CA PHE A 84 3.21 -9.77 20.94
C PHE A 84 2.77 -10.50 19.67
N TYR A 85 1.50 -10.86 19.60
CA TYR A 85 0.92 -11.63 18.51
C TYR A 85 -0.42 -11.01 18.09
N PRO A 86 -0.70 -10.94 16.76
CA PRO A 86 0.23 -11.25 15.69
C PRO A 86 1.33 -10.18 15.55
N SER A 87 2.49 -10.57 15.05
CA SER A 87 3.60 -9.66 14.82
C SER A 87 4.39 -10.00 13.56
N VAL A 88 5.10 -9.01 13.04
CA VAL A 88 6.04 -9.15 11.94
C VAL A 88 7.46 -8.97 12.46
N TRP A 89 8.30 -9.97 12.27
CA TRP A 89 9.71 -9.94 12.65
C TRP A 89 10.55 -9.57 11.44
N HIS A 90 11.09 -8.36 11.45
CA HIS A 90 11.89 -7.83 10.36
C HIS A 90 13.37 -7.87 10.70
N GLU A 91 14.15 -8.58 9.89
CA GLU A 91 15.62 -8.57 9.94
C GLU A 91 16.18 -7.50 9.01
N ASN A 92 16.93 -6.55 9.57
CA ASN A 92 17.62 -5.54 8.78
C ASN A 92 18.93 -6.09 8.17
N LYS A 93 19.63 -5.28 7.37
CA LYS A 93 20.89 -5.68 6.73
C LYS A 93 21.99 -6.03 7.73
N SER A 94 21.94 -5.48 8.94
CA SER A 94 22.92 -5.73 10.02
C SER A 94 22.55 -6.94 10.88
N GLY A 95 21.46 -7.68 10.53
CA GLY A 95 21.02 -8.86 11.26
C GLY A 95 20.17 -8.57 12.51
N ASN A 96 19.86 -7.30 12.80
CA ASN A 96 19.01 -6.92 13.92
C ASN A 96 17.54 -7.23 13.62
N ILE A 97 16.83 -7.81 14.61
CA ILE A 97 15.42 -8.15 14.51
C ILE A 97 14.57 -7.09 15.22
N SER A 98 13.58 -6.56 14.51
CA SER A 98 12.51 -5.73 15.07
C SER A 98 11.22 -6.54 15.08
N VAL A 99 10.47 -6.49 16.20
CA VAL A 99 9.12 -7.07 16.33
C VAL A 99 8.12 -5.92 16.18
N LEU A 100 7.27 -5.99 15.15
CA LEU A 100 6.41 -4.89 14.72
C LEU A 100 4.98 -5.39 14.51
N ASP A 101 4.02 -4.49 14.64
CA ASP A 101 2.60 -4.71 14.32
C ASP A 101 2.29 -4.52 12.82
N HIS A 102 3.32 -4.22 12.02
CA HIS A 102 3.23 -4.00 10.59
C HIS A 102 4.47 -4.51 9.86
N ALA A 103 4.37 -4.74 8.56
CA ALA A 103 5.53 -5.06 7.72
C ALA A 103 6.33 -3.80 7.36
N CYS A 104 7.63 -3.96 7.18
CA CYS A 104 8.40 -2.99 6.40
C CYS A 104 7.96 -3.05 4.91
N ALA A 105 8.39 -2.08 4.10
CA ALA A 105 8.14 -2.12 2.66
C ALA A 105 8.61 -3.44 2.05
N LEU A 106 7.72 -4.12 1.33
CA LEU A 106 8.07 -5.32 0.59
C LEU A 106 9.14 -4.99 -0.46
N ARG A 107 10.14 -5.86 -0.60
CA ARG A 107 11.32 -5.64 -1.45
C ARG A 107 11.58 -6.84 -2.35
N THR A 108 11.86 -6.58 -3.61
CA THR A 108 12.16 -7.61 -4.63
C THR A 108 13.46 -8.37 -4.35
N GLY A 109 14.50 -7.68 -3.91
CA GLY A 109 15.84 -8.24 -3.70
C GLY A 109 16.17 -8.64 -2.25
N ALA A 110 15.19 -8.68 -1.33
CA ALA A 110 15.44 -9.09 0.04
C ALA A 110 15.59 -10.61 0.16
N SER A 111 16.35 -11.07 1.17
CA SER A 111 16.45 -12.50 1.50
C SER A 111 15.06 -13.10 1.76
N TYR A 112 14.92 -14.43 1.59
CA TYR A 112 13.61 -15.07 1.79
C TYR A 112 13.06 -14.88 3.22
N ASN A 113 13.93 -14.86 4.21
CA ASN A 113 13.55 -14.81 5.63
C ASN A 113 13.71 -13.42 6.26
N TYR A 114 13.87 -12.35 5.48
CA TYR A 114 14.01 -11.01 6.05
C TYR A 114 12.76 -10.55 6.82
N LEU A 115 11.62 -11.17 6.54
CA LEU A 115 10.33 -10.87 7.15
C LEU A 115 9.65 -12.19 7.51
N LEU A 116 9.41 -12.39 8.79
CA LEU A 116 8.70 -13.56 9.30
C LEU A 116 7.49 -13.12 10.11
N ILE A 117 6.36 -13.78 9.86
CA ILE A 117 5.18 -13.69 10.71
C ILE A 117 5.43 -14.45 11.99
N ASN A 118 5.22 -13.80 13.13
CA ASN A 118 5.44 -14.34 14.48
C ASN A 118 6.84 -14.95 14.71
N GLY A 119 7.83 -14.55 13.90
CA GLY A 119 9.16 -15.15 13.93
C GLY A 119 9.26 -16.56 13.37
N VAL A 120 8.18 -17.13 12.85
CA VAL A 120 8.04 -18.55 12.51
C VAL A 120 8.06 -18.79 10.99
N ARG A 121 7.33 -18.01 10.21
CA ARG A 121 7.13 -18.29 8.79
C ARG A 121 7.15 -17.03 7.91
N ARG A 122 7.40 -17.23 6.65
CA ARG A 122 7.28 -16.19 5.64
C ARG A 122 5.81 -15.88 5.37
N PRO A 123 5.45 -14.64 4.93
CA PRO A 123 4.13 -14.37 4.39
C PRO A 123 3.84 -15.26 3.18
N SER A 124 2.61 -15.74 3.05
CA SER A 124 2.16 -16.44 1.85
C SER A 124 2.03 -15.51 0.65
N SER A 125 1.82 -16.06 -0.56
CA SER A 125 1.52 -15.26 -1.75
C SER A 125 0.27 -14.40 -1.57
N ARG A 126 -0.77 -14.91 -0.93
CA ARG A 126 -1.99 -14.17 -0.64
C ARG A 126 -1.76 -13.04 0.36
N GLU A 127 -1.03 -13.31 1.42
CA GLU A 127 -0.68 -12.29 2.42
C GLU A 127 0.18 -11.17 1.83
N LEU A 128 1.14 -11.50 0.94
CA LEU A 128 1.93 -10.49 0.22
C LEU A 128 1.05 -9.56 -0.63
N LEU A 129 0.03 -10.09 -1.28
CA LEU A 129 -0.95 -9.30 -2.03
C LEU A 129 -1.81 -8.44 -1.09
N ARG A 130 -2.30 -9.01 0.02
CA ARG A 130 -3.07 -8.27 1.03
C ARG A 130 -2.27 -7.13 1.67
N PHE A 131 -0.96 -7.31 1.91
CA PHE A 131 -0.08 -6.21 2.37
C PHE A 131 -0.03 -5.04 1.40
N GLN A 132 -0.29 -5.26 0.11
CA GLN A 132 -0.40 -4.20 -0.89
C GLN A 132 -1.85 -3.74 -1.12
N GLY A 133 -2.83 -4.38 -0.47
CA GLY A 133 -4.25 -4.06 -0.60
C GLY A 133 -4.92 -4.60 -1.86
N PHE A 134 -4.35 -5.64 -2.48
CA PHE A 134 -5.03 -6.37 -3.55
C PHE A 134 -6.19 -7.18 -2.97
N PRO A 135 -7.36 -7.23 -3.64
CA PRO A 135 -8.50 -8.02 -3.19
C PRO A 135 -8.23 -9.53 -3.28
N ASP A 136 -8.91 -10.32 -2.47
CA ASP A 136 -8.76 -11.78 -2.47
C ASP A 136 -9.21 -12.43 -3.79
N THR A 137 -10.05 -11.74 -4.56
CA THR A 137 -10.44 -12.14 -5.92
C THR A 137 -9.31 -12.06 -6.95
N TYR A 138 -8.20 -11.38 -6.61
CA TYR A 138 -7.02 -11.33 -7.48
C TYR A 138 -6.41 -12.73 -7.63
N LYS A 139 -6.42 -13.26 -8.85
CA LYS A 139 -5.95 -14.61 -9.15
C LYS A 139 -4.42 -14.70 -9.08
N ILE A 140 -3.92 -15.72 -8.37
CA ILE A 140 -2.49 -16.02 -8.28
C ILE A 140 -2.20 -17.12 -9.34
N VAL A 141 -1.55 -16.72 -10.43
CA VAL A 141 -1.25 -17.61 -11.57
C VAL A 141 0.26 -17.77 -11.80
N VAL A 142 1.07 -17.25 -10.89
CA VAL A 142 2.53 -17.25 -10.98
C VAL A 142 3.16 -17.82 -9.70
N SER A 143 4.47 -18.14 -9.77
CA SER A 143 5.20 -18.68 -8.61
C SER A 143 5.27 -17.71 -7.42
N TYR A 144 5.54 -18.27 -6.23
CA TYR A 144 5.78 -17.48 -5.02
C TYR A 144 6.88 -16.43 -5.20
N GLN A 145 7.97 -16.79 -5.89
CA GLN A 145 9.07 -15.86 -6.15
C GLN A 145 8.61 -14.69 -7.00
N GLU A 146 7.76 -14.96 -7.99
CA GLU A 146 7.22 -13.93 -8.87
C GLU A 146 6.23 -13.00 -8.14
N ILE A 147 5.37 -13.55 -7.27
CA ILE A 147 4.51 -12.73 -6.40
C ILE A 147 5.35 -11.81 -5.49
N ARG A 148 6.44 -12.31 -4.92
CA ARG A 148 7.35 -11.45 -4.14
C ARG A 148 7.93 -10.31 -4.97
N ARG A 149 8.33 -10.59 -6.22
CA ARG A 149 8.85 -9.59 -7.13
C ARG A 149 7.79 -8.56 -7.49
N GLN A 150 6.61 -9.01 -7.86
CA GLN A 150 5.49 -8.15 -8.27
C GLN A 150 5.00 -7.27 -7.11
N THR A 151 4.78 -7.84 -5.92
CA THR A 151 4.34 -7.07 -4.76
C THR A 151 5.41 -6.10 -4.26
N GLY A 152 6.69 -6.45 -4.36
CA GLY A 152 7.80 -5.53 -4.07
C GLY A 152 7.83 -4.32 -5.01
N ASN A 153 7.48 -4.49 -6.29
CA ASN A 153 7.43 -3.43 -7.30
C ASN A 153 6.09 -2.69 -7.35
N SER A 154 5.01 -3.27 -6.80
CA SER A 154 3.69 -2.66 -6.85
C SER A 154 3.55 -1.43 -5.95
N VAL A 155 2.43 -0.74 -6.08
CA VAL A 155 2.01 0.35 -5.19
C VAL A 155 0.94 -0.13 -4.21
N ALA A 156 0.80 0.54 -3.08
CA ALA A 156 -0.29 0.30 -2.14
C ALA A 156 -1.63 0.71 -2.78
N VAL A 157 -2.48 -0.28 -3.07
CA VAL A 157 -3.73 -0.08 -3.83
C VAL A 157 -4.67 0.93 -3.17
N PRO A 158 -4.97 0.87 -1.85
CA PRO A 158 -5.85 1.86 -1.22
C PRO A 158 -5.32 3.29 -1.29
N MET A 159 -4.01 3.47 -1.15
CA MET A 159 -3.36 4.78 -1.23
C MET A 159 -3.54 5.40 -2.62
N ILE A 160 -3.26 4.66 -3.69
CA ILE A 160 -3.41 5.17 -5.07
C ILE A 160 -4.88 5.35 -5.42
N ARG A 161 -5.77 4.45 -4.96
CA ARG A 161 -7.21 4.59 -5.14
C ARG A 161 -7.74 5.89 -4.53
N ALA A 162 -7.29 6.27 -3.32
CA ALA A 162 -7.70 7.52 -2.69
C ALA A 162 -7.26 8.75 -3.50
N VAL A 163 -6.03 8.75 -4.01
CA VAL A 163 -5.51 9.83 -4.88
C VAL A 163 -6.31 9.91 -6.19
N ALA A 164 -6.50 8.77 -6.86
CA ALA A 164 -7.23 8.71 -8.12
C ALA A 164 -8.69 9.15 -7.96
N LYS A 165 -9.37 8.72 -6.89
CA LYS A 165 -10.74 9.12 -6.58
C LYS A 165 -10.85 10.65 -6.43
N LYS A 166 -9.93 11.28 -5.69
CA LYS A 166 -9.94 12.73 -5.50
C LYS A 166 -9.70 13.50 -6.81
N ILE A 167 -8.85 12.97 -7.70
CA ILE A 167 -8.65 13.53 -9.04
C ILE A 167 -9.93 13.40 -9.86
N SER A 168 -10.59 12.22 -9.86
CA SER A 168 -11.84 11.99 -10.60
C SER A 168 -12.95 12.94 -10.15
N GLU A 169 -13.14 13.11 -8.84
CA GLU A 169 -14.14 14.02 -8.27
C GLU A 169 -13.95 15.49 -8.73
N ILE A 170 -12.70 15.96 -8.84
CA ILE A 170 -12.39 17.29 -9.32
C ILE A 170 -12.70 17.44 -10.82
N ILE A 171 -12.38 16.40 -11.62
CA ILE A 171 -12.67 16.40 -13.07
C ILE A 171 -14.17 16.40 -13.30
N GLU A 172 -14.92 15.51 -12.67
CA GLU A 172 -16.38 15.38 -12.80
C GLU A 172 -17.09 16.68 -12.43
N LYS A 173 -16.72 17.29 -11.31
CA LYS A 173 -17.26 18.58 -10.87
C LYS A 173 -17.05 19.69 -11.91
N LYS A 174 -15.88 19.75 -12.54
CA LYS A 174 -15.57 20.73 -13.56
C LYS A 174 -16.35 20.51 -14.86
N GLU A 175 -16.55 19.25 -15.25
CA GLU A 175 -17.35 18.91 -16.42
C GLU A 175 -18.81 19.33 -16.25
N VAL A 176 -19.40 19.12 -15.05
CA VAL A 176 -20.76 19.58 -14.72
C VAL A 176 -20.87 21.08 -14.80
N LEU A 177 -19.92 21.83 -14.22
CA LEU A 177 -19.90 23.30 -14.28
C LEU A 177 -19.79 23.81 -15.73
N ASN A 178 -18.93 23.20 -16.54
CA ASN A 178 -18.79 23.57 -17.95
C ASN A 178 -20.05 23.24 -18.77
N GLY A 179 -20.73 22.13 -18.43
CA GLY A 179 -22.01 21.75 -19.05
C GLY A 179 -23.15 22.73 -18.73
N GLN A 180 -23.24 23.19 -17.48
CA GLN A 180 -24.21 24.20 -17.05
C GLN A 180 -23.96 25.55 -17.75
N THR A 181 -22.71 25.99 -17.79
CA THR A 181 -22.34 27.27 -18.48
C THR A 181 -22.65 27.23 -19.97
N LYS A 182 -22.49 26.07 -20.64
CA LYS A 182 -22.91 25.92 -22.04
C LYS A 182 -24.42 26.01 -22.21
N THR A 183 -25.18 25.38 -21.31
CA THR A 183 -26.66 25.39 -21.36
C THR A 183 -27.22 26.81 -21.09
N GLU A 184 -26.61 27.57 -20.21
CA GLU A 184 -27.00 28.96 -19.96
C GLU A 184 -26.69 29.88 -21.17
N ARG A 185 -25.52 29.72 -21.80
CA ARG A 185 -25.18 30.46 -23.02
C ARG A 185 -26.13 30.15 -24.20
N PHE A 186 -26.60 28.94 -24.34
CA PHE A 186 -27.59 28.58 -25.37
C PHE A 186 -28.94 29.22 -25.10
N LYS A 187 -29.36 29.35 -23.83
CA LYS A 187 -30.62 30.00 -23.45
C LYS A 187 -30.57 31.51 -23.69
N GLU A 188 -29.44 32.17 -23.45
CA GLU A 188 -29.27 33.60 -23.71
C GLU A 188 -29.26 33.96 -25.24
N THR A 189 -28.82 33.02 -26.08
CA THR A 189 -28.78 33.21 -27.54
C THR A 189 -30.16 32.95 -28.22
N GLU A 190 -31.08 32.25 -27.56
CA GLU A 190 -32.45 32.05 -28.07
C GLU A 190 -33.44 33.18 -27.68
N ILE A 191 -33.02 34.15 -26.85
CA ILE A 191 -33.87 35.25 -26.38
C ILE A 191 -33.44 36.61 -27.09
N ALA A 192 -32.43 36.59 -27.92
CA ALA A 192 -31.96 37.74 -28.70
C ALA A 192 -32.32 37.59 -30.17
#